data_d6695917dd507d0476c8d0a1c27c05af
#
_entry.id   d6695917dd507d0476c8d0a1c27c05af
#
_cell.length_a   1.000
_cell.length_b   1.000
_cell.length_c   1.000
_cell.angle_alpha   90.00
_cell.angle_beta   90.00
_cell.angle_gamma   90.00
#
_symmetry.space_group_name_H-M   'P 1'
#
loop_
_entity.id
_entity.type
_entity.pdbx_description
1 polymer ?
#
loop_
_entity_poly.entity_id
_entity_poly.type
_entity_poly.pdbx_seq_one_letter_code
_entity_poly.pdbx_strand_id
1 'polypeptide(L)'
;TVQDLFMTYEDNEYKADDIGIPESGNGVPDILDEARYELDWMLKMQDDNGGVYHKVTCDVFPETVMPEKETAQLIACPISNTATGDFTAVMAKASVLYKEYDADFAAKCLEASKKAYEYLSGNMDAHGFSNPDDIVTGEYPDTIFRDEAIWAAVELYAATGDDSYKKAVDAIIEGDDIVNYGLGWADVGYYALYDYIKYDGGSAKANELFFNEVDKTVEQIKDNGFGVWVSPTKTFAWGSNMNIA
;
A
#
# COMPACT_ATOMS: atom_id res chain seq x y z
N THR A 1 5.64 2.73 0.22
CA THR A 1 6.67 3.22 -0.75
C THR A 1 6.13 3.26 -2.17
N VAL A 2 5.67 2.13 -2.76
CA VAL A 2 5.15 2.15 -4.15
C VAL A 2 4.02 3.16 -4.32
N GLN A 3 3.05 3.19 -3.40
CA GLN A 3 1.97 4.17 -3.41
C GLN A 3 2.48 5.61 -3.34
N ASP A 4 3.51 5.88 -2.53
CA ASP A 4 4.07 7.23 -2.41
C ASP A 4 4.74 7.69 -3.72
N LEU A 5 5.43 6.75 -4.41
CA LEU A 5 5.97 7.01 -5.76
C LEU A 5 4.85 7.30 -6.76
N PHE A 6 3.77 6.54 -6.72
CA PHE A 6 2.62 6.76 -7.59
C PHE A 6 1.92 8.09 -7.32
N MET A 7 1.69 8.44 -6.05
CA MET A 7 1.14 9.75 -5.68
C MET A 7 2.05 10.89 -6.13
N THR A 8 3.38 10.72 -5.95
CA THR A 8 4.35 11.72 -6.40
C THR A 8 4.29 11.91 -7.91
N TYR A 9 4.19 10.81 -8.68
CA TYR A 9 4.03 10.86 -10.13
C TYR A 9 2.75 11.56 -10.55
N GLU A 10 1.62 11.21 -9.94
CA GLU A 10 0.30 11.77 -10.31
C GLU A 10 0.11 13.22 -9.85
N ASP A 11 0.38 13.51 -8.57
CA ASP A 11 0.01 14.77 -7.95
C ASP A 11 0.99 15.90 -8.29
N ASN A 12 2.24 15.57 -8.58
CA ASN A 12 3.27 16.53 -8.97
C ASN A 12 3.56 16.51 -10.48
N GLU A 13 2.84 15.70 -11.26
CA GLU A 13 3.10 15.52 -12.69
C GLU A 13 4.59 15.21 -12.96
N TYR A 14 5.22 14.44 -12.06
CA TYR A 14 6.66 14.18 -12.10
C TYR A 14 7.00 13.16 -13.18
N LYS A 15 7.39 13.64 -14.34
CA LYS A 15 7.63 12.83 -15.56
C LYS A 15 9.09 12.85 -16.03
N ALA A 16 10.03 13.14 -15.14
CA ALA A 16 11.45 13.13 -15.48
C ALA A 16 11.91 11.70 -15.83
N ASP A 17 12.67 11.58 -16.92
CA ASP A 17 13.29 10.34 -17.43
C ASP A 17 14.80 10.57 -17.59
N ASP A 18 15.42 11.35 -16.66
CA ASP A 18 16.83 11.78 -16.72
C ASP A 18 17.45 12.00 -15.35
N ILE A 19 16.90 11.41 -14.27
CA ILE A 19 17.44 11.60 -12.91
C ILE A 19 18.70 10.79 -12.63
N GLY A 20 19.09 9.89 -13.53
CA GLY A 20 20.37 9.18 -13.49
C GLY A 20 20.31 7.79 -12.86
N ILE A 21 19.16 7.14 -12.88
CA ILE A 21 19.03 5.71 -12.59
C ILE A 21 19.41 4.87 -13.83
N PRO A 22 19.66 3.56 -13.70
CA PRO A 22 20.03 2.70 -14.83
C PRO A 22 19.05 2.72 -16.01
N GLU A 23 17.78 2.92 -15.75
CA GLU A 23 16.66 2.92 -16.70
C GLU A 23 16.46 4.27 -17.39
N SER A 24 17.05 5.37 -16.89
CA SER A 24 16.85 6.73 -17.44
C SER A 24 17.04 6.80 -18.94
N GLY A 25 16.11 7.46 -19.64
CA GLY A 25 16.14 7.63 -21.09
C GLY A 25 15.41 6.53 -21.85
N ASN A 26 14.64 5.67 -21.20
CA ASN A 26 13.90 4.58 -21.84
C ASN A 26 12.50 5.00 -22.32
N GLY A 27 12.03 6.21 -22.00
CA GLY A 27 10.72 6.73 -22.34
C GLY A 27 9.64 6.46 -21.29
N VAL A 28 10.02 5.87 -20.17
CA VAL A 28 9.20 5.73 -18.95
C VAL A 28 9.74 6.73 -17.91
N PRO A 29 8.91 7.47 -17.19
CA PRO A 29 9.39 8.29 -16.08
C PRO A 29 10.18 7.47 -15.05
N ASP A 30 11.36 7.93 -14.67
CA ASP A 30 12.27 7.23 -13.75
C ASP A 30 11.60 6.82 -12.42
N ILE A 31 10.66 7.62 -11.93
CA ILE A 31 9.87 7.29 -10.72
C ILE A 31 8.98 6.06 -10.90
N LEU A 32 8.49 5.82 -12.12
CA LEU A 32 7.75 4.61 -12.45
C LEU A 32 8.70 3.42 -12.64
N ASP A 33 9.91 3.63 -13.17
CA ASP A 33 10.91 2.56 -13.24
C ASP A 33 11.33 2.08 -11.84
N GLU A 34 11.52 2.99 -10.89
CA GLU A 34 11.76 2.63 -9.48
C GLU A 34 10.57 1.86 -8.88
N ALA A 35 9.34 2.30 -9.13
CA ALA A 35 8.16 1.56 -8.69
C ALA A 35 8.07 0.17 -9.36
N ARG A 36 8.45 0.07 -10.65
CA ARG A 36 8.46 -1.18 -11.42
C ARG A 36 9.37 -2.23 -10.82
N TYR A 37 10.54 -1.83 -10.33
CA TYR A 37 11.49 -2.73 -9.69
C TYR A 37 10.84 -3.49 -8.52
N GLU A 38 10.10 -2.78 -7.67
CA GLU A 38 9.39 -3.37 -6.55
C GLU A 38 8.18 -4.21 -7.01
N LEU A 39 7.39 -3.70 -7.97
CA LEU A 39 6.23 -4.42 -8.50
C LEU A 39 6.60 -5.78 -9.13
N ASP A 40 7.71 -5.86 -9.86
CA ASP A 40 8.21 -7.10 -10.43
C ASP A 40 8.64 -8.11 -9.34
N TRP A 41 9.10 -7.63 -8.19
CA TRP A 41 9.34 -8.47 -7.03
C TRP A 41 8.03 -8.90 -6.36
N MET A 42 7.10 -7.99 -6.13
CA MET A 42 5.80 -8.26 -5.52
C MET A 42 5.00 -9.30 -6.30
N LEU A 43 5.06 -9.28 -7.62
CA LEU A 43 4.40 -10.29 -8.47
C LEU A 43 4.88 -11.74 -8.19
N LYS A 44 6.08 -11.91 -7.63
CA LYS A 44 6.60 -13.23 -7.22
C LYS A 44 6.05 -13.70 -5.87
N MET A 45 5.46 -12.78 -5.12
CA MET A 45 4.90 -13.05 -3.80
C MET A 45 3.45 -13.55 -3.86
N GLN A 46 2.82 -13.52 -5.03
CA GLN A 46 1.47 -14.03 -5.20
C GLN A 46 1.45 -15.54 -5.39
N ASP A 47 0.71 -16.22 -4.54
CA ASP A 47 0.46 -17.67 -4.63
C ASP A 47 -0.54 -18.01 -5.76
N ASP A 48 -0.56 -19.27 -6.16
CA ASP A 48 -1.48 -19.75 -7.18
C ASP A 48 -2.97 -19.62 -6.80
N ASN A 49 -3.28 -19.52 -5.53
CA ASN A 49 -4.64 -19.27 -5.03
C ASN A 49 -5.05 -17.79 -5.03
N GLY A 50 -4.13 -16.89 -5.36
CA GLY A 50 -4.34 -15.44 -5.39
C GLY A 50 -3.85 -14.68 -4.15
N GLY A 51 -3.73 -15.34 -3.01
CA GLY A 51 -3.20 -14.74 -1.79
C GLY A 51 -1.74 -14.36 -1.91
N VAL A 52 -1.28 -13.43 -1.08
CA VAL A 52 0.08 -12.89 -1.12
C VAL A 52 0.82 -13.21 0.17
N TYR A 53 2.03 -13.75 0.04
CA TYR A 53 2.91 -14.03 1.18
C TYR A 53 3.26 -12.73 1.90
N HIS A 54 3.16 -12.74 3.24
CA HIS A 54 3.27 -11.53 4.04
C HIS A 54 4.63 -10.84 3.92
N LYS A 55 5.69 -11.62 4.01
CA LYS A 55 7.08 -11.13 3.91
C LYS A 55 8.04 -12.25 3.55
N VAL A 56 9.23 -11.86 3.11
CA VAL A 56 10.39 -12.75 3.02
C VAL A 56 11.39 -12.31 4.10
N THR A 57 11.88 -13.26 4.90
CA THR A 57 12.80 -13.01 5.99
C THR A 57 13.71 -14.22 6.21
N CYS A 58 14.59 -14.16 7.20
CA CYS A 58 15.28 -15.30 7.79
C CYS A 58 14.65 -15.68 9.14
N ASP A 59 15.01 -16.81 9.71
CA ASP A 59 14.52 -17.24 11.02
C ASP A 59 14.96 -16.27 12.14
N VAL A 60 16.23 -15.87 12.11
CA VAL A 60 16.85 -14.93 13.06
C VAL A 60 17.61 -13.88 12.25
N PHE A 61 17.57 -12.61 12.66
CA PHE A 61 18.37 -11.59 12.01
C PHE A 61 19.86 -11.94 12.06
N PRO A 62 20.58 -11.86 10.94
CA PRO A 62 22.01 -12.08 10.91
C PRO A 62 22.73 -11.05 11.79
N GLU A 63 23.95 -11.38 12.24
CA GLU A 63 24.85 -10.40 12.82
C GLU A 63 25.18 -9.31 11.79
N THR A 64 25.89 -8.25 12.20
CA THR A 64 26.33 -7.21 11.28
C THR A 64 27.27 -7.77 10.24
N VAL A 65 26.75 -8.02 9.06
CA VAL A 65 27.48 -8.56 7.89
C VAL A 65 27.20 -7.69 6.67
N MET A 66 28.13 -7.70 5.73
CA MET A 66 27.90 -7.05 4.43
C MET A 66 26.89 -7.87 3.62
N PRO A 67 26.00 -7.25 2.83
CA PRO A 67 24.96 -7.95 2.08
C PRO A 67 25.48 -9.11 1.22
N GLU A 68 26.63 -8.94 0.57
CA GLU A 68 27.25 -9.97 -0.26
C GLU A 68 27.82 -11.16 0.53
N LYS A 69 27.82 -11.08 1.85
CA LYS A 69 28.28 -12.15 2.77
C LYS A 69 27.13 -12.75 3.56
N GLU A 70 25.94 -12.22 3.40
CA GLU A 70 24.74 -12.77 4.01
C GLU A 70 24.40 -14.13 3.38
N THR A 71 24.27 -15.16 4.21
CA THR A 71 23.99 -16.53 3.78
C THR A 71 22.81 -17.18 4.49
N ALA A 72 22.06 -16.40 5.29
CA ALA A 72 20.86 -16.92 5.93
C ALA A 72 19.84 -17.38 4.90
N GLN A 73 19.19 -18.48 5.19
CA GLN A 73 18.11 -18.97 4.32
C GLN A 73 16.94 -17.99 4.33
N LEU A 74 16.49 -17.60 3.14
CA LEU A 74 15.28 -16.77 3.01
C LEU A 74 14.04 -17.67 3.10
N ILE A 75 13.05 -17.21 3.85
CA ILE A 75 11.79 -17.90 4.16
C ILE A 75 10.65 -16.96 3.76
N ALA A 76 9.76 -17.43 2.88
CA ALA A 76 8.49 -16.76 2.63
C ALA A 76 7.53 -17.08 3.79
N CYS A 77 7.09 -16.06 4.51
CA CYS A 77 6.12 -16.21 5.59
C CYS A 77 4.72 -16.45 5.02
N PRO A 78 3.80 -17.04 5.80
CA PRO A 78 2.46 -17.36 5.33
C PRO A 78 1.73 -16.20 4.66
N ILE A 79 0.76 -16.54 3.82
CA ILE A 79 -0.16 -15.57 3.20
C ILE A 79 -0.92 -14.80 4.29
N SER A 80 -1.11 -13.50 4.08
CA SER A 80 -1.95 -12.66 4.93
C SER A 80 -2.94 -11.84 4.11
N ASN A 81 -4.03 -11.43 4.75
CA ASN A 81 -5.00 -10.55 4.11
C ASN A 81 -4.47 -9.12 3.97
N THR A 82 -3.64 -8.64 4.90
CA THR A 82 -3.00 -7.32 4.84
C THR A 82 -2.10 -7.22 3.60
N ALA A 83 -1.11 -8.11 3.46
CA ALA A 83 -0.26 -8.13 2.26
C ALA A 83 -1.05 -8.35 0.96
N THR A 84 -2.12 -9.15 1.01
CA THR A 84 -2.97 -9.39 -0.16
C THR A 84 -3.77 -8.14 -0.56
N GLY A 85 -4.25 -7.37 0.41
CA GLY A 85 -4.96 -6.11 0.17
C GLY A 85 -4.04 -5.03 -0.39
N ASP A 86 -2.88 -4.81 0.23
CA ASP A 86 -1.84 -3.89 -0.25
C ASP A 86 -1.40 -4.20 -1.69
N PHE A 87 -1.10 -5.48 -1.94
CA PHE A 87 -0.76 -5.96 -3.27
C PHE A 87 -1.87 -5.68 -4.28
N THR A 88 -3.11 -5.98 -3.91
CA THR A 88 -4.28 -5.73 -4.76
C THR A 88 -4.35 -4.26 -5.17
N ALA A 89 -4.22 -3.35 -4.20
CA ALA A 89 -4.34 -1.92 -4.43
C ALA A 89 -3.21 -1.39 -5.34
N VAL A 90 -1.95 -1.66 -5.01
CA VAL A 90 -0.83 -1.14 -5.81
C VAL A 90 -0.78 -1.74 -7.21
N MET A 91 -1.17 -3.01 -7.39
CA MET A 91 -1.25 -3.63 -8.72
C MET A 91 -2.41 -3.07 -9.55
N ALA A 92 -3.56 -2.78 -8.95
CA ALA A 92 -4.66 -2.12 -9.65
C ALA A 92 -4.24 -0.73 -10.13
N LYS A 93 -3.63 0.08 -9.26
CA LYS A 93 -3.11 1.40 -9.61
C LYS A 93 -2.01 1.33 -10.67
N ALA A 94 -1.07 0.41 -10.54
CA ALA A 94 -0.05 0.16 -11.56
C ALA A 94 -0.67 -0.11 -12.93
N SER A 95 -1.77 -0.86 -12.99
CA SER A 95 -2.45 -1.16 -14.27
C SER A 95 -2.97 0.08 -14.99
N VAL A 96 -3.25 1.15 -14.27
CA VAL A 96 -3.65 2.44 -14.84
C VAL A 96 -2.43 3.23 -15.28
N LEU A 97 -1.44 3.37 -14.40
CA LEU A 97 -0.29 4.26 -14.62
C LEU A 97 0.67 3.76 -15.70
N TYR A 98 0.87 2.44 -15.82
CA TYR A 98 1.75 1.88 -16.85
C TYR A 98 1.06 1.69 -18.21
N LYS A 99 -0.24 1.93 -18.33
CA LYS A 99 -0.99 1.62 -19.54
C LYS A 99 -0.45 2.31 -20.81
N GLU A 100 0.06 3.52 -20.66
CA GLU A 100 0.63 4.28 -21.78
C GLU A 100 2.09 3.91 -22.08
N TYR A 101 2.81 3.30 -21.13
CA TYR A 101 4.23 2.96 -21.26
C TYR A 101 4.45 1.48 -21.57
N ASP A 102 3.73 0.59 -20.90
CA ASP A 102 3.82 -0.88 -21.04
C ASP A 102 2.44 -1.52 -20.82
N ALA A 103 1.68 -1.62 -21.90
CA ALA A 103 0.31 -2.16 -21.84
C ALA A 103 0.25 -3.64 -21.42
N ASP A 104 1.28 -4.44 -21.73
CA ASP A 104 1.33 -5.85 -21.33
C ASP A 104 1.57 -5.98 -19.83
N PHE A 105 2.47 -5.16 -19.27
CA PHE A 105 2.67 -5.11 -17.84
C PHE A 105 1.43 -4.59 -17.10
N ALA A 106 0.83 -3.53 -17.61
CA ALA A 106 -0.41 -3.00 -17.06
C ALA A 106 -1.51 -4.07 -17.00
N ALA A 107 -1.69 -4.84 -18.06
CA ALA A 107 -2.64 -5.95 -18.10
C ALA A 107 -2.30 -7.06 -17.10
N LYS A 108 -1.01 -7.42 -16.96
CA LYS A 108 -0.52 -8.38 -15.96
C LYS A 108 -0.82 -7.92 -14.53
N CYS A 109 -0.59 -6.64 -14.23
CA CYS A 109 -0.89 -6.06 -12.92
C CYS A 109 -2.39 -6.12 -12.61
N LEU A 110 -3.25 -5.77 -13.57
CA LEU A 110 -4.69 -5.83 -13.38
C LEU A 110 -5.20 -7.26 -13.14
N GLU A 111 -4.67 -8.23 -13.87
CA GLU A 111 -5.03 -9.64 -13.67
C GLU A 111 -4.60 -10.13 -12.28
N ALA A 112 -3.36 -9.83 -11.88
CA ALA A 112 -2.85 -10.17 -10.57
C ALA A 112 -3.66 -9.52 -9.44
N SER A 113 -4.01 -8.25 -9.59
CA SER A 113 -4.86 -7.52 -8.64
C SER A 113 -6.25 -8.16 -8.48
N LYS A 114 -6.92 -8.47 -9.58
CA LYS A 114 -8.24 -9.13 -9.55
C LYS A 114 -8.20 -10.48 -8.84
N LYS A 115 -7.18 -11.27 -9.13
CA LYS A 115 -6.96 -12.58 -8.51
C LYS A 115 -6.72 -12.46 -7.00
N ALA A 116 -5.94 -11.46 -6.58
CA ALA A 116 -5.70 -11.19 -5.17
C ALA A 116 -6.98 -10.71 -4.46
N TYR A 117 -7.77 -9.86 -5.10
CA TYR A 117 -9.04 -9.40 -4.55
C TYR A 117 -10.07 -10.54 -4.39
N GLU A 118 -10.10 -11.49 -5.32
CA GLU A 118 -10.94 -12.68 -5.20
C GLU A 118 -10.56 -13.50 -3.97
N TYR A 119 -9.26 -13.70 -3.73
CA TYR A 119 -8.76 -14.34 -2.51
C TYR A 119 -9.18 -13.55 -1.26
N LEU A 120 -8.89 -12.26 -1.23
CA LEU A 120 -9.19 -11.37 -0.09
C LEU A 120 -10.69 -11.42 0.26
N SER A 121 -11.56 -11.26 -0.74
CA SER A 121 -13.02 -11.27 -0.57
C SER A 121 -13.55 -12.59 -0.03
N GLY A 122 -12.93 -13.69 -0.39
CA GLY A 122 -13.28 -15.03 0.10
C GLY A 122 -12.77 -15.34 1.51
N ASN A 123 -11.91 -14.48 2.08
CA ASN A 123 -11.22 -14.72 3.36
C ASN A 123 -11.37 -13.56 4.36
N MET A 124 -12.45 -12.80 4.28
CA MET A 124 -12.68 -11.63 5.14
C MET A 124 -12.80 -11.95 6.64
N ASP A 125 -13.04 -13.22 6.99
CA ASP A 125 -13.07 -13.70 8.39
C ASP A 125 -11.71 -14.19 8.89
N ALA A 126 -10.65 -14.12 8.09
CA ALA A 126 -9.33 -14.57 8.48
C ALA A 126 -8.74 -13.67 9.59
N HIS A 127 -7.87 -14.26 10.40
CA HIS A 127 -7.10 -13.49 11.38
C HIS A 127 -5.94 -12.79 10.68
N GLY A 128 -5.49 -11.67 11.28
CA GLY A 128 -4.29 -10.98 10.81
C GLY A 128 -3.03 -11.83 10.96
N PHE A 129 -1.93 -11.30 10.45
CA PHE A 129 -0.64 -11.98 10.43
C PHE A 129 0.02 -12.03 11.83
N SER A 130 0.65 -13.17 12.11
CA SER A 130 1.65 -13.32 13.16
C SER A 130 2.80 -14.20 12.66
N ASN A 131 4.00 -14.00 13.21
CA ASN A 131 5.15 -14.82 12.85
C ASN A 131 4.88 -16.31 13.17
N PRO A 132 5.29 -17.24 12.31
CA PRO A 132 5.49 -18.64 12.73
C PRO A 132 6.44 -18.74 13.93
N ASP A 133 6.27 -19.78 14.76
CA ASP A 133 7.02 -19.95 16.03
C ASP A 133 8.55 -19.96 15.87
N ASP A 134 9.05 -20.33 14.70
CA ASP A 134 10.47 -20.41 14.35
C ASP A 134 11.04 -19.11 13.74
N ILE A 135 10.22 -18.10 13.55
CA ILE A 135 10.63 -16.80 13.00
C ILE A 135 10.65 -15.75 14.10
N VAL A 136 11.83 -15.26 14.46
CA VAL A 136 12.03 -14.24 15.52
C VAL A 136 12.45 -12.87 14.99
N THR A 137 12.42 -12.67 13.67
CA THR A 137 12.59 -11.35 13.05
C THR A 137 11.36 -10.47 13.27
N GLY A 138 11.43 -9.16 12.95
CA GLY A 138 10.31 -8.25 13.14
C GLY A 138 8.98 -8.83 12.64
N GLU A 139 8.00 -8.91 13.53
CA GLU A 139 6.73 -9.58 13.23
C GLU A 139 5.88 -8.76 12.26
N TYR A 140 5.80 -7.45 12.49
CA TYR A 140 4.86 -6.55 11.81
C TYR A 140 3.43 -7.08 11.92
N PRO A 141 2.93 -7.33 13.14
CA PRO A 141 1.62 -7.92 13.35
C PRO A 141 0.56 -6.91 12.95
N ASP A 142 -0.30 -7.32 12.03
CA ASP A 142 -1.45 -6.55 11.64
C ASP A 142 -2.68 -7.46 11.66
N THR A 143 -3.62 -7.11 12.52
CA THR A 143 -4.84 -7.88 12.77
C THR A 143 -6.08 -7.20 12.19
N ILE A 144 -5.93 -6.01 11.64
CA ILE A 144 -6.97 -5.22 11.00
C ILE A 144 -6.57 -5.12 9.53
N PHE A 145 -7.44 -5.52 8.63
CA PHE A 145 -7.20 -5.47 7.18
C PHE A 145 -8.38 -4.88 6.40
N ARG A 146 -9.25 -4.13 7.12
CA ARG A 146 -10.36 -3.43 6.47
C ARG A 146 -9.89 -2.24 5.66
N ASP A 147 -8.86 -1.58 6.11
CA ASP A 147 -8.22 -0.47 5.43
C ASP A 147 -7.50 -0.91 4.15
N GLU A 148 -6.82 -2.07 4.14
CA GLU A 148 -6.31 -2.66 2.91
C GLU A 148 -7.44 -3.13 1.99
N ALA A 149 -8.49 -3.69 2.56
CA ALA A 149 -9.63 -4.17 1.76
C ALA A 149 -10.39 -3.02 1.07
N ILE A 150 -10.58 -1.89 1.76
CA ILE A 150 -11.20 -0.71 1.13
C ILE A 150 -10.27 -0.10 0.09
N TRP A 151 -8.96 -0.01 0.36
CA TRP A 151 -8.00 0.50 -0.60
C TRP A 151 -7.94 -0.37 -1.86
N ALA A 152 -7.88 -1.69 -1.71
CA ALA A 152 -7.98 -2.64 -2.81
C ALA A 152 -9.23 -2.44 -3.67
N ALA A 153 -10.39 -2.26 -3.03
CA ALA A 153 -11.65 -2.04 -3.74
C ALA A 153 -11.69 -0.69 -4.46
N VAL A 154 -11.17 0.39 -3.85
CA VAL A 154 -11.07 1.71 -4.46
C VAL A 154 -10.23 1.68 -5.72
N GLU A 155 -9.03 1.09 -5.66
CA GLU A 155 -8.12 1.06 -6.80
C GLU A 155 -8.64 0.16 -7.93
N LEU A 156 -9.28 -0.96 -7.60
CA LEU A 156 -9.96 -1.78 -8.61
C LEU A 156 -11.16 -1.07 -9.24
N TYR A 157 -11.92 -0.30 -8.46
CA TYR A 157 -12.97 0.55 -9.02
C TYR A 157 -12.39 1.58 -9.99
N ALA A 158 -11.34 2.29 -9.60
CA ALA A 158 -10.66 3.26 -10.45
C ALA A 158 -10.09 2.63 -11.74
N ALA A 159 -9.51 1.42 -11.63
CA ALA A 159 -8.90 0.73 -12.75
C ALA A 159 -9.91 0.13 -13.75
N THR A 160 -11.11 -0.25 -13.27
CA THR A 160 -12.07 -1.03 -14.07
C THR A 160 -13.36 -0.30 -14.37
N GLY A 161 -13.78 0.66 -13.53
CA GLY A 161 -15.11 1.25 -13.56
C GLY A 161 -16.24 0.29 -13.19
N ASP A 162 -15.92 -0.86 -12.58
CA ASP A 162 -16.93 -1.85 -12.19
C ASP A 162 -17.59 -1.47 -10.86
N ASP A 163 -18.89 -1.18 -10.90
CA ASP A 163 -19.69 -0.78 -9.75
C ASP A 163 -19.73 -1.82 -8.62
N SER A 164 -19.33 -3.06 -8.87
CA SER A 164 -19.25 -4.07 -7.81
C SER A 164 -18.19 -3.72 -6.78
N TYR A 165 -17.05 -3.17 -7.21
CA TYR A 165 -16.00 -2.68 -6.32
C TYR A 165 -16.46 -1.44 -5.55
N LYS A 166 -17.16 -0.49 -6.20
CA LYS A 166 -17.74 0.67 -5.52
C LYS A 166 -18.70 0.26 -4.41
N LYS A 167 -19.55 -0.73 -4.67
CA LYS A 167 -20.46 -1.27 -3.64
C LYS A 167 -19.70 -1.92 -2.48
N ALA A 168 -18.55 -2.56 -2.76
CA ALA A 168 -17.69 -3.08 -1.70
C ALA A 168 -17.08 -1.94 -0.87
N VAL A 169 -16.61 -0.86 -1.51
CA VAL A 169 -16.14 0.36 -0.81
C VAL A 169 -17.24 0.89 0.11
N ASP A 170 -18.45 1.10 -0.42
CA ASP A 170 -19.58 1.64 0.35
C ASP A 170 -19.96 0.74 1.54
N ALA A 171 -19.82 -0.58 1.40
CA ALA A 171 -20.09 -1.54 2.47
C ALA A 171 -19.00 -1.55 3.57
N ILE A 172 -17.73 -1.42 3.17
CA ILE A 172 -16.60 -1.47 4.10
C ILE A 172 -16.46 -0.15 4.87
N ILE A 173 -16.69 0.98 4.22
CA ILE A 173 -16.45 2.32 4.78
C ILE A 173 -17.33 2.66 5.99
N GLU A 174 -18.44 1.95 6.16
CA GLU A 174 -19.31 2.08 7.32
C GLU A 174 -18.72 1.39 8.58
N GLY A 175 -17.62 0.64 8.43
CA GLY A 175 -16.90 0.01 9.56
C GLY A 175 -16.06 1.01 10.36
N ASP A 176 -15.72 0.62 11.57
CA ASP A 176 -14.97 1.49 12.51
C ASP A 176 -13.44 1.42 12.30
N ASP A 177 -12.94 0.41 11.58
CA ASP A 177 -11.50 0.09 11.49
C ASP A 177 -10.89 0.50 10.13
N ILE A 178 -11.32 1.64 9.59
CA ILE A 178 -10.81 2.13 8.29
C ILE A 178 -9.61 3.05 8.47
N VAL A 179 -9.59 3.82 9.54
CA VAL A 179 -8.51 4.74 9.88
C VAL A 179 -8.29 4.71 11.38
N ASN A 180 -7.12 4.23 11.82
CA ASN A 180 -6.84 4.03 13.24
C ASN A 180 -5.74 4.94 13.76
N TYR A 181 -4.59 4.99 13.07
CA TYR A 181 -3.37 5.62 13.60
C TYR A 181 -2.74 6.64 12.65
N GLY A 182 -3.26 6.80 11.46
CA GLY A 182 -2.64 7.54 10.38
C GLY A 182 -1.79 6.62 9.48
N LEU A 183 -1.18 7.18 8.43
CA LEU A 183 -0.41 6.37 7.46
C LEU A 183 0.79 5.69 8.12
N GLY A 184 0.93 4.41 7.88
CA GLY A 184 2.02 3.59 8.39
C GLY A 184 1.99 2.20 7.75
N TRP A 185 2.79 1.29 8.28
CA TRP A 185 2.84 -0.10 7.80
C TRP A 185 1.58 -0.91 8.19
N ALA A 186 0.83 -0.48 9.17
CA ALA A 186 -0.36 -1.14 9.68
C ALA A 186 -1.63 -0.27 9.56
N ASP A 187 -1.59 0.78 8.76
CA ASP A 187 -2.76 1.64 8.52
C ASP A 187 -2.59 2.35 7.18
N VAL A 188 -3.34 1.92 6.20
CA VAL A 188 -3.32 2.41 4.82
C VAL A 188 -4.64 3.09 4.41
N GLY A 189 -5.58 3.19 5.32
CA GLY A 189 -6.93 3.68 5.06
C GLY A 189 -6.98 5.09 4.44
N TYR A 190 -6.02 5.96 4.76
CA TYR A 190 -5.95 7.29 4.15
C TYR A 190 -5.60 7.25 2.66
N TYR A 191 -4.85 6.26 2.17
CA TYR A 191 -4.67 6.08 0.73
C TYR A 191 -6.01 5.78 0.05
N ALA A 192 -6.80 4.89 0.65
CA ALA A 192 -8.14 4.57 0.13
C ALA A 192 -9.06 5.80 0.09
N LEU A 193 -9.13 6.56 1.19
CA LEU A 193 -9.97 7.75 1.27
C LEU A 193 -9.54 8.82 0.27
N TYR A 194 -8.23 9.09 0.19
CA TYR A 194 -7.67 10.07 -0.73
C TYR A 194 -7.98 9.72 -2.19
N ASP A 195 -7.67 8.48 -2.60
CA ASP A 195 -7.86 8.05 -3.97
C ASP A 195 -9.36 7.96 -4.34
N TYR A 196 -10.23 7.52 -3.41
CA TYR A 196 -11.66 7.51 -3.65
C TYR A 196 -12.25 8.91 -3.86
N ILE A 197 -11.82 9.88 -3.05
CA ILE A 197 -12.23 11.29 -3.20
C ILE A 197 -11.70 11.85 -4.52
N LYS A 198 -10.45 11.55 -4.87
CA LYS A 198 -9.80 12.01 -6.09
C LYS A 198 -10.47 11.47 -7.36
N TYR A 199 -10.81 10.19 -7.40
CA TYR A 199 -11.33 9.54 -8.60
C TYR A 199 -12.84 9.73 -8.81
N ASP A 200 -13.64 9.75 -7.76
CA ASP A 200 -15.11 9.76 -7.83
C ASP A 200 -15.79 10.78 -6.91
N GLY A 201 -15.02 11.70 -6.30
CA GLY A 201 -15.54 12.64 -5.31
C GLY A 201 -15.81 12.01 -3.93
N GLY A 202 -15.66 10.70 -3.79
CA GLY A 202 -15.90 9.96 -2.57
C GLY A 202 -17.36 9.93 -2.14
N SER A 203 -17.66 9.13 -1.11
CA SER A 203 -18.96 9.19 -0.42
C SER A 203 -18.96 10.31 0.63
N ALA A 204 -20.13 10.64 1.18
CA ALA A 204 -20.22 11.60 2.29
C ALA A 204 -19.38 11.13 3.49
N LYS A 205 -19.36 9.81 3.77
CA LYS A 205 -18.57 9.22 4.85
C LYS A 205 -17.07 9.28 4.59
N ALA A 206 -16.63 9.03 3.34
CA ALA A 206 -15.21 9.16 2.96
C ALA A 206 -14.71 10.59 3.17
N ASN A 207 -15.48 11.56 2.71
CA ASN A 207 -15.16 12.99 2.89
C ASN A 207 -15.13 13.37 4.38
N GLU A 208 -16.11 12.91 5.17
CA GLU A 208 -16.13 13.16 6.61
C GLU A 208 -14.88 12.62 7.30
N LEU A 209 -14.53 11.37 7.06
CA LEU A 209 -13.36 10.73 7.68
C LEU A 209 -12.05 11.44 7.30
N PHE A 210 -11.87 11.72 6.01
CA PHE A 210 -10.66 12.33 5.51
C PHE A 210 -10.49 13.78 6.02
N PHE A 211 -11.50 14.62 5.81
CA PHE A 211 -11.38 16.05 6.17
C PHE A 211 -11.42 16.31 7.66
N ASN A 212 -12.07 15.46 8.47
CA ASN A 212 -11.98 15.55 9.93
C ASN A 212 -10.53 15.38 10.42
N GLU A 213 -9.75 14.51 9.79
CA GLU A 213 -8.35 14.32 10.17
C GLU A 213 -7.45 15.43 9.65
N VAL A 214 -7.71 15.92 8.43
CA VAL A 214 -7.03 17.12 7.90
C VAL A 214 -7.24 18.31 8.85
N ASP A 215 -8.47 18.56 9.30
CA ASP A 215 -8.77 19.67 10.20
C ASP A 215 -8.06 19.51 11.55
N LYS A 216 -8.07 18.31 12.16
CA LYS A 216 -7.33 18.02 13.39
C LYS A 216 -5.82 18.25 13.22
N THR A 217 -5.26 17.79 12.10
CA THR A 217 -3.84 17.97 11.78
C THR A 217 -3.49 19.45 11.66
N VAL A 218 -4.31 20.22 10.96
CA VAL A 218 -4.13 21.68 10.80
C VAL A 218 -4.22 22.40 12.16
N GLU A 219 -5.14 22.01 13.04
CA GLU A 219 -5.23 22.56 14.38
C GLU A 219 -4.00 22.24 15.24
N GLN A 220 -3.53 21.00 15.20
CA GLN A 220 -2.31 20.59 15.91
C GLN A 220 -1.09 21.37 15.44
N ILE A 221 -0.95 21.61 14.13
CA ILE A 221 0.14 22.40 13.55
C ILE A 221 0.09 23.85 14.07
N LYS A 222 -1.10 24.44 14.16
CA LYS A 222 -1.29 25.80 14.68
C LYS A 222 -0.99 25.94 16.15
N ASP A 223 -1.29 24.89 16.94
CA ASP A 223 -1.17 24.92 18.39
C ASP A 223 0.23 24.58 18.91
N ASN A 224 1.12 24.05 18.06
CA ASN A 224 2.49 23.78 18.48
C ASN A 224 3.45 24.89 18.05
N GLY A 225 4.38 25.22 18.94
CA GLY A 225 5.30 26.34 18.75
C GLY A 225 6.31 26.19 17.58
N PHE A 226 6.38 25.00 16.96
CA PHE A 226 7.25 24.74 15.80
C PHE A 226 6.48 24.73 14.48
N GLY A 227 5.14 24.77 14.50
CA GLY A 227 4.30 24.76 13.31
C GLY A 227 4.45 23.47 12.46
N VAL A 228 4.71 22.35 13.10
CA VAL A 228 4.86 21.03 12.48
C VAL A 228 3.87 20.04 13.05
N TRP A 229 3.51 19.04 12.26
CA TRP A 229 2.70 17.94 12.75
C TRP A 229 3.47 17.11 13.80
N VAL A 230 2.79 16.69 14.83
CA VAL A 230 3.32 15.82 15.88
C VAL A 230 2.40 14.62 16.03
N SER A 231 2.97 13.41 16.01
CA SER A 231 2.20 12.19 16.23
C SER A 231 1.30 12.31 17.46
N PRO A 232 0.02 11.92 17.39
CA PRO A 232 -0.90 11.94 18.54
C PRO A 232 -0.36 11.19 19.75
N THR A 233 0.42 10.15 19.54
CA THR A 233 1.05 9.36 20.59
C THR A 233 2.28 10.03 21.21
N LYS A 234 2.76 11.14 20.60
CA LYS A 234 4.00 11.85 20.98
C LYS A 234 5.24 10.95 21.03
N THR A 235 5.19 9.83 20.35
CA THR A 235 6.30 8.86 20.25
C THR A 235 6.82 8.84 18.83
N PHE A 236 8.14 8.76 18.71
CA PHE A 236 8.76 8.44 17.42
C PHE A 236 8.56 6.95 17.16
N ALA A 237 7.73 6.62 16.17
CA ALA A 237 7.63 5.26 15.66
C ALA A 237 8.54 5.09 14.42
N TRP A 238 8.99 3.88 14.17
CA TRP A 238 9.64 3.53 12.92
C TRP A 238 8.72 3.88 11.74
N GLY A 239 9.27 4.54 10.72
CA GLY A 239 8.47 4.96 9.56
C GLY A 239 7.68 6.26 9.73
N SER A 240 7.81 6.96 10.86
CA SER A 240 7.12 8.23 11.13
C SER A 240 7.46 9.36 10.15
N ASN A 241 8.45 9.19 9.27
CA ASN A 241 8.77 10.17 8.24
C ASN A 241 7.60 10.43 7.27
N MET A 242 6.78 9.42 7.02
CA MET A 242 5.57 9.56 6.19
C MET A 242 4.55 10.52 6.81
N ASN A 243 4.48 10.55 8.13
CA ASN A 243 3.61 11.46 8.86
C ASN A 243 4.13 12.91 8.89
N ILE A 244 5.37 13.13 8.52
CA ILE A 244 6.00 14.46 8.46
C ILE A 244 5.89 15.05 7.05
N ALA A 245 5.89 14.21 6.04
CA ALA A 245 5.75 14.60 4.63
C ALA A 245 4.33 14.96 4.28
#